data_4a24a1e187610e4a5424d2a6ad76fc51
#
_entry.id   4a24a1e187610e4a5424d2a6ad76fc51
#
_cell.length_a   1.000
_cell.length_b   1.000
_cell.length_c   1.000
_cell.angle_alpha   90.00
_cell.angle_beta   90.00
_cell.angle_gamma   90.00
#
_symmetry.space_group_name_H-M   'P 1'
#
loop_
_entity.id
_entity.type
_entity.pdbx_description
1 polymer ?
#
loop_
_entity_poly.entity_id
_entity_poly.type
_entity_poly.pdbx_seq_one_letter_code
_entity_poly.pdbx_strand_id
1 'polypeptide(L)'
;MKQSLILSSIFLVGMELFSSCTDKFESMNTNPGAVTEASLKYILPYVQEVGAHLDCTPYQRADNLYAQMYCQYFANADAGFASDRYGYNDSWSNEGFWQPYYKTLKHMKVAKQTAENNPEETNICQMIRITQAYNTAGMTDTFGDIPYSEAGLGETKNKYDSQESIYQDIFNELTEAVNILKENREGQTTCTSDNDLVFGGDIQKWIRFGNSLRLRYALRISYIDPARAKSEGEAALASGVMTSNDDNAYMTASATGDWGWGHPLYMMSLWNGFCMSKTMENI
;
A
#
# COMPACT_ATOMS: atom_id res chain seq x y z
N MET A 1 -2.47 23.27 69.76
CA MET A 1 -3.22 24.06 68.77
C MET A 1 -2.36 24.79 67.76
N LYS A 2 -1.27 25.49 68.10
CA LYS A 2 -0.42 26.21 67.09
C LYS A 2 0.30 25.30 66.10
N GLN A 3 0.75 24.13 66.48
CA GLN A 3 1.45 23.17 65.58
C GLN A 3 0.48 22.50 64.57
N SER A 4 -0.75 22.24 64.97
CA SER A 4 -1.78 21.67 64.10
C SER A 4 -2.20 22.64 62.97
N LEU A 5 -2.26 23.93 63.26
CA LEU A 5 -2.58 24.98 62.28
C LEU A 5 -1.47 25.18 61.23
N ILE A 6 -0.19 25.05 61.64
CA ILE A 6 0.94 25.16 60.71
C ILE A 6 1.02 23.99 59.76
N LEU A 7 0.77 22.78 60.23
CA LEU A 7 0.72 21.57 59.40
C LEU A 7 -0.47 21.61 58.39
N SER A 8 -1.61 22.12 58.79
CA SER A 8 -2.78 22.27 57.91
C SER A 8 -2.54 23.31 56.83
N SER A 9 -1.85 24.42 57.16
CA SER A 9 -1.52 25.47 56.17
C SER A 9 -0.44 24.99 55.15
N ILE A 10 0.52 24.18 55.57
CA ILE A 10 1.54 23.59 54.67
C ILE A 10 0.89 22.58 53.72
N PHE A 11 -0.12 21.83 54.15
CA PHE A 11 -0.84 20.87 53.30
C PHE A 11 -1.75 21.57 52.28
N LEU A 12 -2.38 22.69 52.63
CA LEU A 12 -3.18 23.48 51.68
C LEU A 12 -2.30 24.17 50.61
N VAL A 13 -1.15 24.73 50.98
CA VAL A 13 -0.22 25.38 50.02
C VAL A 13 0.45 24.31 49.12
N GLY A 14 0.69 23.09 49.61
CA GLY A 14 1.20 21.96 48.82
C GLY A 14 0.19 21.46 47.79
N MET A 15 -1.09 21.55 48.01
CA MET A 15 -2.14 21.15 47.05
C MET A 15 -2.29 22.11 45.87
N GLU A 16 -2.04 23.39 46.06
CA GLU A 16 -2.11 24.36 44.97
C GLU A 16 -0.91 24.28 44.00
N LEU A 17 0.22 23.73 44.45
CA LEU A 17 1.40 23.58 43.59
C LEU A 17 1.30 22.44 42.58
N PHE A 18 0.34 21.51 42.71
CA PHE A 18 0.08 20.43 41.75
C PHE A 18 -1.06 20.78 40.77
N SER A 19 -1.68 21.93 40.88
CA SER A 19 -2.67 22.41 39.91
C SER A 19 -2.02 23.16 38.73
N SER A 20 -0.84 22.76 38.32
CA SER A 20 -0.09 23.43 37.28
C SER A 20 -0.32 22.79 35.91
N CYS A 21 -0.98 23.53 35.04
CA CYS A 21 -0.78 23.56 33.58
C CYS A 21 -1.25 22.36 32.75
N THR A 22 -2.35 21.70 33.10
CA THR A 22 -3.00 20.78 32.14
C THR A 22 -3.96 21.47 31.19
N ASP A 23 -4.49 22.65 31.55
CA ASP A 23 -5.48 23.36 30.72
C ASP A 23 -4.98 23.86 29.35
N LYS A 24 -3.66 23.90 29.17
CA LYS A 24 -3.05 24.25 27.88
C LYS A 24 -2.31 23.11 27.21
N PHE A 25 -2.32 21.92 27.80
CA PHE A 25 -1.55 20.80 27.27
C PHE A 25 -2.05 20.37 25.90
N GLU A 26 -3.35 20.31 25.69
CA GLU A 26 -3.95 20.04 24.39
C GLU A 26 -3.61 21.12 23.36
N SER A 27 -3.75 22.41 23.72
CA SER A 27 -3.46 23.51 22.81
C SER A 27 -1.96 23.68 22.51
N MET A 28 -1.06 23.34 23.45
CA MET A 28 0.38 23.33 23.22
C MET A 28 0.85 22.12 22.41
N ASN A 29 0.17 20.99 22.50
CA ASN A 29 0.47 19.79 21.72
C ASN A 29 -0.29 19.74 20.39
N THR A 30 -1.24 20.63 20.16
CA THR A 30 -1.89 20.79 18.87
C THR A 30 -0.96 21.64 17.99
N ASN A 31 -0.29 21.00 17.05
CA ASN A 31 0.50 21.73 16.06
C ASN A 31 -0.45 22.56 15.19
N PRO A 32 -0.42 23.91 15.26
CA PRO A 32 -1.34 24.75 14.47
C PRO A 32 -1.04 24.69 12.96
N GLY A 33 0.07 24.09 12.58
CA GLY A 33 0.44 23.79 11.19
C GLY A 33 0.22 22.32 10.81
N ALA A 34 -0.37 21.50 11.71
CA ALA A 34 -0.73 20.14 11.34
C ALA A 34 -1.86 20.22 10.30
N VAL A 35 -1.58 19.63 9.14
CA VAL A 35 -2.61 19.41 8.12
C VAL A 35 -3.59 18.37 8.71
N THR A 36 -4.69 18.86 9.23
CA THR A 36 -5.72 18.02 9.87
C THR A 36 -6.52 17.22 8.84
N GLU A 37 -6.51 17.65 7.57
CA GLU A 37 -7.15 16.99 6.44
C GLU A 37 -6.30 17.20 5.18
N ALA A 38 -5.39 16.27 4.89
CA ALA A 38 -4.69 16.26 3.62
C ALA A 38 -5.61 15.69 2.54
N SER A 39 -5.78 16.41 1.41
CA SER A 39 -6.48 15.86 0.24
C SER A 39 -5.84 14.54 -0.19
N LEU A 40 -6.66 13.56 -0.55
CA LEU A 40 -6.23 12.23 -0.98
C LEU A 40 -5.32 12.27 -2.21
N LYS A 41 -5.36 13.33 -3.00
CA LYS A 41 -4.44 13.54 -4.13
C LYS A 41 -2.95 13.57 -3.74
N TYR A 42 -2.63 13.84 -2.47
CA TYR A 42 -1.25 13.78 -1.96
C TYR A 42 -0.90 12.42 -1.36
N ILE A 43 -1.91 11.59 -1.07
CA ILE A 43 -1.74 10.23 -0.57
C ILE A 43 -1.60 9.23 -1.72
N LEU A 44 -2.34 9.43 -2.80
CA LEU A 44 -2.37 8.53 -3.96
C LEU A 44 -0.97 8.22 -4.53
N PRO A 45 -0.11 9.22 -4.87
CA PRO A 45 1.21 8.94 -5.44
C PRO A 45 2.09 8.11 -4.48
N TYR A 46 2.00 8.34 -3.18
CA TYR A 46 2.74 7.56 -2.20
C TYR A 46 2.30 6.09 -2.18
N VAL A 47 0.98 5.82 -2.23
CA VAL A 47 0.46 4.44 -2.27
C VAL A 47 0.87 3.74 -3.57
N GLN A 48 0.91 4.46 -4.68
CA GLN A 48 1.34 3.95 -5.98
C GLN A 48 2.84 3.62 -5.99
N GLU A 49 3.68 4.54 -5.51
CA GLU A 49 5.13 4.36 -5.45
C GLU A 49 5.53 3.15 -4.60
N VAL A 50 5.00 3.09 -3.38
CA VAL A 50 5.30 1.99 -2.46
C VAL A 50 4.78 0.66 -3.01
N GLY A 51 3.57 0.66 -3.60
CA GLY A 51 2.96 -0.55 -4.17
C GLY A 51 3.67 -1.08 -5.40
N ALA A 52 4.30 -0.21 -6.18
CA ALA A 52 5.07 -0.62 -7.36
C ALA A 52 6.55 -0.92 -7.04
N HIS A 53 6.96 -0.82 -5.77
CA HIS A 53 8.34 -1.03 -5.32
C HIS A 53 9.35 -0.18 -6.12
N LEU A 54 9.03 1.09 -6.37
CA LEU A 54 9.93 1.97 -7.13
C LEU A 54 11.16 2.40 -6.33
N ASP A 55 11.11 2.37 -5.00
CA ASP A 55 12.29 2.54 -4.17
C ASP A 55 13.25 1.36 -4.37
N CYS A 56 14.50 1.67 -4.66
CA CYS A 56 15.54 0.68 -4.91
C CYS A 56 15.72 -0.33 -3.77
N THR A 57 15.53 0.07 -2.51
CA THR A 57 15.72 -0.82 -1.36
C THR A 57 14.64 -1.90 -1.26
N PRO A 58 13.34 -1.60 -1.26
CA PRO A 58 12.29 -2.61 -1.34
C PRO A 58 12.41 -3.48 -2.59
N TYR A 59 12.65 -2.89 -3.77
CA TYR A 59 12.83 -3.66 -5.00
C TYR A 59 13.99 -4.64 -4.91
N GLN A 60 15.16 -4.21 -4.44
CA GLN A 60 16.31 -5.08 -4.27
C GLN A 60 15.99 -6.27 -3.36
N ARG A 61 15.38 -6.00 -2.22
CA ARG A 61 15.17 -7.00 -1.16
C ARG A 61 13.97 -7.89 -1.40
N ALA A 62 12.90 -7.38 -2.03
CA ALA A 62 11.72 -8.15 -2.36
C ALA A 62 11.82 -8.86 -3.69
N ASP A 63 12.16 -8.12 -4.74
CA ASP A 63 12.08 -8.60 -6.11
C ASP A 63 13.42 -9.14 -6.59
N ASN A 64 14.46 -8.31 -6.68
CA ASN A 64 15.70 -8.66 -7.36
C ASN A 64 16.49 -9.77 -6.66
N LEU A 65 16.87 -9.57 -5.39
CA LEU A 65 17.65 -10.54 -4.62
C LEU A 65 16.81 -11.62 -3.91
N TYR A 66 15.49 -11.63 -4.08
CA TYR A 66 14.60 -12.57 -3.42
C TYR A 66 13.70 -13.29 -4.41
N ALA A 67 12.57 -12.75 -4.81
CA ALA A 67 11.59 -13.43 -5.66
C ALA A 67 12.16 -13.82 -7.02
N GLN A 68 12.90 -12.94 -7.69
CA GLN A 68 13.49 -13.20 -9.00
C GLN A 68 14.62 -14.25 -8.95
N MET A 69 15.36 -14.33 -7.82
CA MET A 69 16.34 -15.39 -7.60
C MET A 69 15.65 -16.73 -7.33
N TYR A 70 14.60 -16.76 -6.53
CA TYR A 70 13.83 -17.97 -6.24
C TYR A 70 13.12 -18.52 -7.48
N CYS A 71 12.64 -17.64 -8.37
CA CYS A 71 12.10 -18.01 -9.68
C CYS A 71 13.17 -18.37 -10.71
N GLN A 72 14.45 -18.25 -10.37
CA GLN A 72 15.59 -18.50 -11.26
C GLN A 72 15.60 -17.60 -12.51
N TYR A 73 15.09 -16.38 -12.41
CA TYR A 73 15.26 -15.38 -13.46
C TYR A 73 16.68 -14.82 -13.45
N PHE A 74 17.21 -14.61 -12.24
CA PHE A 74 18.58 -14.15 -12.01
C PHE A 74 19.34 -15.11 -11.11
N ALA A 75 20.66 -14.96 -11.11
CA ALA A 75 21.59 -15.60 -10.20
C ALA A 75 22.49 -14.54 -9.55
N ASN A 76 22.96 -14.80 -8.33
CA ASN A 76 23.85 -13.90 -7.64
C ASN A 76 25.23 -13.90 -8.27
N ALA A 77 25.75 -12.73 -8.59
CA ALA A 77 27.16 -12.53 -8.97
C ALA A 77 28.05 -12.32 -7.73
N ASP A 78 27.45 -11.97 -6.58
CA ASP A 78 28.14 -11.84 -5.30
C ASP A 78 27.91 -13.10 -4.45
N ALA A 79 29.02 -13.77 -4.11
CA ALA A 79 29.00 -15.00 -3.31
C ALA A 79 28.45 -14.81 -1.87
N GLY A 80 28.40 -13.56 -1.37
CA GLY A 80 27.81 -13.22 -0.08
C GLY A 80 26.29 -13.40 -0.02
N PHE A 81 25.61 -13.35 -1.17
CA PHE A 81 24.18 -13.59 -1.25
C PHE A 81 23.87 -15.08 -1.47
N ALA A 82 22.82 -15.57 -0.84
CA ALA A 82 22.45 -16.98 -0.87
C ALA A 82 21.03 -17.24 -1.42
N SER A 83 20.35 -16.21 -1.90
CA SER A 83 18.96 -16.33 -2.34
C SER A 83 18.78 -17.14 -3.62
N ASP A 84 19.75 -17.16 -4.53
CA ASP A 84 19.77 -18.06 -5.70
C ASP A 84 19.95 -19.55 -5.33
N ARG A 85 20.31 -19.83 -4.08
CA ARG A 85 20.38 -21.15 -3.46
C ARG A 85 19.29 -21.34 -2.40
N TYR A 86 18.20 -20.58 -2.49
CA TYR A 86 17.06 -20.58 -1.56
C TYR A 86 17.42 -20.22 -0.10
N GLY A 87 18.51 -19.50 0.10
CA GLY A 87 18.87 -18.97 1.41
C GLY A 87 17.90 -17.87 1.85
N TYR A 88 17.22 -18.10 2.98
CA TYR A 88 16.27 -17.14 3.54
C TYR A 88 16.98 -15.98 4.24
N ASN A 89 16.44 -14.78 4.11
CA ASN A 89 16.89 -13.58 4.80
C ASN A 89 15.68 -12.85 5.41
N ASP A 90 15.58 -12.90 6.73
CA ASP A 90 14.46 -12.38 7.51
C ASP A 90 14.31 -10.85 7.35
N SER A 91 15.40 -10.09 7.41
CA SER A 91 15.33 -8.64 7.27
C SER A 91 14.88 -8.22 5.87
N TRP A 92 15.25 -8.94 4.83
CA TRP A 92 14.82 -8.64 3.47
C TRP A 92 13.33 -8.90 3.26
N SER A 93 12.83 -10.00 3.81
CA SER A 93 11.40 -10.31 3.81
C SER A 93 10.58 -9.20 4.48
N ASN A 94 11.05 -8.74 5.65
CA ASN A 94 10.39 -7.67 6.39
C ASN A 94 10.48 -6.31 5.69
N GLU A 95 11.68 -5.90 5.26
CA GLU A 95 11.91 -4.56 4.72
C GLU A 95 11.48 -4.42 3.25
N GLY A 96 11.52 -5.50 2.48
CA GLY A 96 11.12 -5.50 1.07
C GLY A 96 9.60 -5.59 0.87
N PHE A 97 8.91 -6.43 1.63
CA PHE A 97 7.47 -6.71 1.47
C PHE A 97 6.62 -6.21 2.64
N TRP A 98 6.93 -6.69 3.86
CA TRP A 98 6.04 -6.53 5.01
C TRP A 98 5.84 -5.07 5.42
N GLN A 99 6.91 -4.36 5.69
CA GLN A 99 6.84 -2.97 6.13
C GLN A 99 6.23 -2.03 5.08
N PRO A 100 6.63 -2.08 3.79
CA PRO A 100 6.03 -1.25 2.75
C PRO A 100 4.51 -1.46 2.65
N TYR A 101 4.04 -2.70 2.68
CA TYR A 101 2.62 -3.00 2.63
C TYR A 101 1.84 -2.33 3.77
N TYR A 102 2.26 -2.50 5.03
CA TYR A 102 1.53 -1.93 6.16
C TYR A 102 1.62 -0.39 6.23
N LYS A 103 2.63 0.21 5.63
CA LYS A 103 2.68 1.66 5.45
C LYS A 103 1.55 2.16 4.55
N THR A 104 1.15 1.39 3.53
CA THR A 104 0.07 1.78 2.60
C THR A 104 -1.31 1.37 3.09
N LEU A 105 -1.46 0.22 3.75
CA LEU A 105 -2.75 -0.30 4.21
C LEU A 105 -3.52 0.70 5.08
N LYS A 106 -2.84 1.39 6.01
CA LYS A 106 -3.45 2.43 6.84
C LYS A 106 -4.04 3.58 6.01
N HIS A 107 -3.38 3.93 4.89
CA HIS A 107 -3.83 5.03 4.04
C HIS A 107 -5.12 4.71 3.29
N MET A 108 -5.36 3.45 2.92
CA MET A 108 -6.65 3.04 2.36
C MET A 108 -7.79 3.25 3.38
N LYS A 109 -7.56 2.88 4.65
CA LYS A 109 -8.57 3.05 5.71
C LYS A 109 -8.86 4.52 5.98
N VAL A 110 -7.82 5.36 6.03
CA VAL A 110 -7.95 6.82 6.12
C VAL A 110 -8.66 7.38 4.90
N ALA A 111 -8.36 6.89 3.69
CA ALA A 111 -8.99 7.36 2.46
C ALA A 111 -10.51 7.12 2.44
N LYS A 112 -10.98 5.96 2.93
CA LYS A 112 -12.42 5.68 3.06
C LYS A 112 -13.09 6.69 3.99
N GLN A 113 -12.53 6.92 5.18
CA GLN A 113 -13.05 7.88 6.13
C GLN A 113 -13.02 9.33 5.59
N THR A 114 -11.95 9.69 4.88
CA THR A 114 -11.84 11.02 4.26
C THR A 114 -12.93 11.23 3.22
N ALA A 115 -13.18 10.24 2.34
CA ALA A 115 -14.20 10.34 1.30
C ALA A 115 -15.63 10.35 1.86
N GLU A 116 -15.88 9.75 3.01
CA GLU A 116 -17.16 9.85 3.72
C GLU A 116 -17.44 11.29 4.20
N ASN A 117 -16.41 11.99 4.66
CA ASN A 117 -16.50 13.36 5.13
C ASN A 117 -16.40 14.41 4.01
N ASN A 118 -15.69 14.06 2.92
CA ASN A 118 -15.42 14.94 1.78
C ASN A 118 -15.81 14.20 0.48
N PRO A 119 -17.09 14.25 0.06
CA PRO A 119 -17.58 13.51 -1.10
C PRO A 119 -16.87 13.84 -2.42
N GLU A 120 -16.25 14.99 -2.54
CA GLU A 120 -15.41 15.38 -3.69
C GLU A 120 -14.13 14.54 -3.84
N GLU A 121 -13.68 13.90 -2.78
CA GLU A 121 -12.50 13.00 -2.78
C GLU A 121 -12.84 11.55 -3.15
N THR A 122 -14.10 11.25 -3.45
CA THR A 122 -14.58 9.89 -3.68
C THR A 122 -13.81 9.17 -4.78
N ASN A 123 -13.57 9.80 -5.93
CA ASN A 123 -12.87 9.14 -7.04
C ASN A 123 -11.44 8.79 -6.68
N ILE A 124 -10.72 9.66 -5.97
CA ILE A 124 -9.35 9.40 -5.54
C ILE A 124 -9.30 8.27 -4.50
N CYS A 125 -10.29 8.22 -3.61
CA CYS A 125 -10.44 7.08 -2.70
C CYS A 125 -10.53 5.75 -3.46
N GLN A 126 -11.30 5.69 -4.56
CA GLN A 126 -11.41 4.45 -5.34
C GLN A 126 -10.09 4.09 -6.05
N MET A 127 -9.33 5.07 -6.53
CA MET A 127 -7.99 4.82 -7.09
C MET A 127 -7.05 4.21 -6.03
N ILE A 128 -7.08 4.74 -4.80
CA ILE A 128 -6.32 4.20 -3.66
C ILE A 128 -6.77 2.77 -3.34
N ARG A 129 -8.08 2.49 -3.32
CA ARG A 129 -8.65 1.15 -3.07
C ARG A 129 -8.18 0.14 -4.12
N ILE A 130 -8.23 0.50 -5.40
CA ILE A 130 -7.76 -0.37 -6.50
C ILE A 130 -6.26 -0.65 -6.37
N THR A 131 -5.45 0.37 -6.08
CA THR A 131 -4.00 0.22 -5.87
C THR A 131 -3.73 -0.67 -4.65
N GLN A 132 -4.46 -0.47 -3.55
CA GLN A 132 -4.28 -1.29 -2.35
C GLN A 132 -4.73 -2.74 -2.55
N ALA A 133 -5.76 -2.99 -3.34
CA ALA A 133 -6.17 -4.35 -3.70
C ALA A 133 -5.05 -5.09 -4.46
N TYR A 134 -4.35 -4.39 -5.36
CA TYR A 134 -3.15 -4.92 -6.03
C TYR A 134 -2.05 -5.26 -5.02
N ASN A 135 -1.73 -4.35 -4.11
CA ASN A 135 -0.71 -4.56 -3.07
C ASN A 135 -1.07 -5.71 -2.12
N THR A 136 -2.36 -5.79 -1.72
CA THR A 136 -2.86 -6.84 -0.83
C THR A 136 -2.77 -8.22 -1.47
N ALA A 137 -3.07 -8.34 -2.76
CA ALA A 137 -2.93 -9.61 -3.47
C ALA A 137 -1.47 -10.07 -3.51
N GLY A 138 -0.51 -9.17 -3.82
CA GLY A 138 0.91 -9.49 -3.77
C GLY A 138 1.37 -9.93 -2.39
N MET A 139 0.88 -9.26 -1.35
CA MET A 139 1.23 -9.56 0.04
C MET A 139 0.73 -10.94 0.48
N THR A 140 -0.56 -11.24 0.27
CA THR A 140 -1.13 -12.55 0.64
C THR A 140 -0.62 -13.68 -0.24
N ASP A 141 -0.29 -13.43 -1.51
CA ASP A 141 0.37 -14.41 -2.38
C ASP A 141 1.78 -14.78 -1.90
N THR A 142 2.46 -13.84 -1.23
CA THR A 142 3.80 -14.06 -0.69
C THR A 142 3.78 -14.77 0.66
N PHE A 143 2.87 -14.38 1.56
CA PHE A 143 2.89 -14.80 2.97
C PHE A 143 1.71 -15.71 3.37
N GLY A 144 0.71 -15.89 2.50
CA GLY A 144 -0.52 -16.59 2.86
C GLY A 144 -1.43 -15.74 3.75
N ASP A 145 -1.80 -16.26 4.89
CA ASP A 145 -2.59 -15.53 5.89
C ASP A 145 -1.79 -14.35 6.46
N ILE A 146 -2.41 -13.18 6.54
CA ILE A 146 -1.78 -11.94 7.03
C ILE A 146 -2.74 -11.14 7.92
N PRO A 147 -2.25 -10.29 8.84
CA PRO A 147 -3.09 -9.29 9.49
C PRO A 147 -3.64 -8.28 8.46
N TYR A 148 -4.95 -8.25 8.26
CA TYR A 148 -5.57 -7.42 7.21
C TYR A 148 -6.76 -6.60 7.70
N SER A 149 -7.84 -7.25 8.11
CA SER A 149 -9.11 -6.58 8.42
C SER A 149 -9.00 -5.60 9.59
N GLU A 150 -8.28 -5.96 10.65
CA GLU A 150 -8.06 -5.16 11.86
C GLU A 150 -6.78 -4.30 11.77
N ALA A 151 -5.87 -4.60 10.83
CA ALA A 151 -4.59 -3.92 10.72
C ALA A 151 -4.70 -2.48 10.20
N GLY A 152 -3.76 -1.61 10.57
CA GLY A 152 -3.72 -0.21 10.14
C GLY A 152 -4.62 0.74 10.94
N LEU A 153 -5.27 0.28 11.99
CA LEU A 153 -6.15 1.06 12.87
C LEU A 153 -5.47 1.52 14.17
N GLY A 154 -4.17 1.26 14.31
CA GLY A 154 -3.39 1.66 15.51
C GLY A 154 -3.27 0.59 16.59
N GLU A 155 -3.90 -0.57 16.41
CA GLU A 155 -3.79 -1.68 17.34
C GLU A 155 -2.41 -2.37 17.25
N THR A 156 -1.90 -2.80 18.39
CA THR A 156 -0.59 -3.48 18.48
C THR A 156 -0.68 -4.99 18.26
N LYS A 157 -1.88 -5.56 18.31
CA LYS A 157 -2.16 -6.98 18.09
C LYS A 157 -3.33 -7.11 17.14
N ASN A 158 -3.08 -7.68 15.98
CA ASN A 158 -4.09 -7.91 14.96
C ASN A 158 -4.18 -9.41 14.68
N LYS A 159 -5.39 -9.89 14.39
CA LYS A 159 -5.59 -11.26 13.92
C LYS A 159 -5.03 -11.43 12.53
N TYR A 160 -4.63 -12.66 12.22
CA TYR A 160 -4.37 -13.08 10.86
C TYR A 160 -5.70 -13.44 10.19
N ASP A 161 -5.97 -12.83 9.06
CA ASP A 161 -7.08 -13.20 8.19
C ASP A 161 -6.59 -14.28 7.23
N SER A 162 -7.47 -15.23 6.90
CA SER A 162 -7.13 -16.28 5.93
C SER A 162 -6.96 -15.69 4.52
N GLN A 163 -6.08 -16.26 3.74
CA GLN A 163 -5.90 -15.87 2.33
C GLN A 163 -7.25 -15.92 1.57
N GLU A 164 -8.10 -16.91 1.85
CA GLU A 164 -9.43 -16.99 1.28
C GLU A 164 -10.28 -15.75 1.59
N SER A 165 -10.36 -15.34 2.87
CA SER A 165 -11.14 -14.16 3.26
C SER A 165 -10.57 -12.86 2.67
N ILE A 166 -9.25 -12.76 2.55
CA ILE A 166 -8.58 -11.63 1.93
C ILE A 166 -8.91 -11.54 0.44
N TYR A 167 -8.88 -12.66 -0.29
CA TYR A 167 -9.29 -12.68 -1.71
C TYR A 167 -10.77 -12.33 -1.90
N GLN A 168 -11.64 -12.76 -0.97
CA GLN A 168 -13.03 -12.34 -0.98
C GLN A 168 -13.18 -10.82 -0.88
N ASP A 169 -12.42 -10.20 0.01
CA ASP A 169 -12.44 -8.76 0.19
C ASP A 169 -11.81 -8.01 -1.00
N ILE A 170 -10.73 -8.52 -1.58
CA ILE A 170 -10.14 -7.98 -2.81
C ILE A 170 -11.18 -7.89 -3.95
N PHE A 171 -11.99 -8.93 -4.16
CA PHE A 171 -13.05 -8.89 -5.16
C PHE A 171 -14.13 -7.86 -4.82
N ASN A 172 -14.50 -7.72 -3.56
CA ASN A 172 -15.46 -6.71 -3.10
C ASN A 172 -14.91 -5.30 -3.31
N GLU A 173 -13.67 -5.03 -2.86
CA GLU A 173 -13.00 -3.73 -3.02
C GLU A 173 -12.92 -3.30 -4.50
N LEU A 174 -12.48 -4.20 -5.39
CA LEU A 174 -12.39 -3.91 -6.81
C LEU A 174 -13.77 -3.67 -7.45
N THR A 175 -14.77 -4.49 -7.08
CA THR A 175 -16.12 -4.36 -7.62
C THR A 175 -16.75 -3.04 -7.20
N GLU A 176 -16.70 -2.71 -5.91
CA GLU A 176 -17.27 -1.48 -5.39
C GLU A 176 -16.55 -0.25 -5.94
N ALA A 177 -15.21 -0.25 -5.93
CA ALA A 177 -14.43 0.87 -6.42
C ALA A 177 -14.73 1.17 -7.90
N VAL A 178 -14.77 0.14 -8.75
CA VAL A 178 -15.12 0.29 -10.17
C VAL A 178 -16.55 0.81 -10.35
N ASN A 179 -17.52 0.29 -9.60
CA ASN A 179 -18.92 0.72 -9.69
C ASN A 179 -19.06 2.20 -9.30
N ILE A 180 -18.39 2.64 -8.23
CA ILE A 180 -18.40 4.04 -7.80
C ILE A 180 -17.75 4.96 -8.85
N LEU A 181 -16.62 4.56 -9.46
CA LEU A 181 -16.00 5.34 -10.54
C LEU A 181 -16.91 5.47 -11.77
N LYS A 182 -17.71 4.45 -12.07
CA LYS A 182 -18.69 4.47 -13.19
C LYS A 182 -19.86 5.43 -12.97
N GLU A 183 -20.16 5.81 -11.73
CA GLU A 183 -21.21 6.79 -11.44
C GLU A 183 -20.93 8.17 -12.05
N ASN A 184 -19.68 8.45 -12.44
CA ASN A 184 -19.26 9.70 -13.08
C ASN A 184 -19.74 10.95 -12.33
N ARG A 185 -19.48 11.00 -11.03
CA ARG A 185 -19.95 12.07 -10.13
C ARG A 185 -19.37 13.42 -10.55
N GLU A 186 -20.20 14.44 -10.54
CA GLU A 186 -19.77 15.83 -10.74
C GLU A 186 -19.05 16.38 -9.50
N GLY A 187 -18.23 17.42 -9.69
CA GLY A 187 -17.57 18.15 -8.59
C GLY A 187 -16.45 17.38 -7.89
N GLN A 188 -15.95 16.28 -8.50
CA GLN A 188 -14.85 15.52 -7.94
C GLN A 188 -13.52 16.24 -8.02
N THR A 189 -12.68 16.07 -7.00
CA THR A 189 -11.28 16.50 -7.03
C THR A 189 -10.56 15.80 -8.18
N THR A 190 -9.91 16.59 -9.04
CA THR A 190 -9.18 16.08 -10.20
C THR A 190 -7.72 15.79 -9.87
N CYS A 191 -7.19 14.72 -10.44
CA CYS A 191 -5.77 14.39 -10.44
C CYS A 191 -5.15 14.75 -11.80
N THR A 192 -3.85 15.05 -11.77
CA THR A 192 -2.97 15.16 -12.93
C THR A 192 -1.86 14.12 -12.81
N SER A 193 -0.95 14.06 -13.76
CA SER A 193 0.24 13.21 -13.70
C SER A 193 1.13 13.46 -12.47
N ASP A 194 1.00 14.61 -11.81
CA ASP A 194 1.75 14.89 -10.57
C ASP A 194 1.12 14.23 -9.33
N ASN A 195 -0.16 13.86 -9.41
CA ASN A 195 -0.91 13.28 -8.29
C ASN A 195 -1.35 11.83 -8.55
N ASP A 196 -1.53 11.45 -9.80
CA ASP A 196 -1.78 10.08 -10.24
C ASP A 196 -0.67 9.67 -11.21
N LEU A 197 0.34 9.00 -10.66
CA LEU A 197 1.56 8.60 -11.39
C LEU A 197 1.31 7.51 -12.44
N VAL A 198 0.14 6.85 -12.39
CA VAL A 198 -0.18 5.72 -13.26
C VAL A 198 -0.97 6.16 -14.50
N PHE A 199 -2.06 6.89 -14.30
CA PHE A 199 -2.98 7.26 -15.40
C PHE A 199 -3.26 8.74 -15.51
N GLY A 200 -2.64 9.60 -14.69
CA GLY A 200 -2.82 11.05 -14.76
C GLY A 200 -4.25 11.52 -14.49
N GLY A 201 -5.02 10.77 -13.73
CA GLY A 201 -6.42 11.06 -13.39
C GLY A 201 -7.45 10.51 -14.38
N ASP A 202 -7.06 9.70 -15.37
CA ASP A 202 -7.98 9.07 -16.31
C ASP A 202 -8.84 8.00 -15.66
N ILE A 203 -10.08 8.36 -15.30
CA ILE A 203 -11.06 7.49 -14.64
C ILE A 203 -11.37 6.24 -15.48
N GLN A 204 -11.42 6.35 -16.82
CA GLN A 204 -11.75 5.22 -17.68
C GLN A 204 -10.62 4.17 -17.67
N LYS A 205 -9.38 4.61 -17.58
CA LYS A 205 -8.23 3.70 -17.41
C LYS A 205 -8.25 3.03 -16.03
N TRP A 206 -8.60 3.77 -14.98
CA TRP A 206 -8.77 3.19 -13.64
C TRP A 206 -9.88 2.12 -13.59
N ILE A 207 -11.02 2.36 -14.24
CA ILE A 207 -12.11 1.37 -14.35
C ILE A 207 -11.61 0.11 -15.06
N ARG A 208 -10.93 0.24 -16.20
CA ARG A 208 -10.37 -0.91 -16.94
C ARG A 208 -9.32 -1.65 -16.13
N PHE A 209 -8.44 -0.92 -15.44
CA PHE A 209 -7.42 -1.50 -14.59
C PHE A 209 -8.02 -2.31 -13.43
N GLY A 210 -8.98 -1.74 -12.69
CA GLY A 210 -9.68 -2.44 -11.60
C GLY A 210 -10.37 -3.72 -12.08
N ASN A 211 -11.05 -3.69 -13.24
CA ASN A 211 -11.65 -4.89 -13.83
C ASN A 211 -10.59 -5.91 -14.28
N SER A 212 -9.45 -5.45 -14.82
CA SER A 212 -8.37 -6.36 -15.24
C SER A 212 -7.71 -7.05 -14.06
N LEU A 213 -7.54 -6.35 -12.94
CA LEU A 213 -7.11 -6.97 -11.69
C LEU A 213 -8.12 -8.02 -11.21
N ARG A 214 -9.42 -7.69 -11.25
CA ARG A 214 -10.50 -8.63 -10.90
C ARG A 214 -10.44 -9.90 -11.77
N LEU A 215 -10.27 -9.75 -13.08
CA LEU A 215 -10.09 -10.89 -14.00
C LEU A 215 -8.84 -11.70 -13.68
N ARG A 216 -7.69 -11.02 -13.44
CA ARG A 216 -6.44 -11.67 -13.05
C ARG A 216 -6.59 -12.52 -11.79
N TYR A 217 -7.26 -12.00 -10.77
CA TYR A 217 -7.46 -12.71 -9.52
C TYR A 217 -8.51 -13.83 -9.64
N ALA A 218 -9.51 -13.66 -10.48
CA ALA A 218 -10.43 -14.74 -10.84
C ALA A 218 -9.68 -15.94 -11.46
N LEU A 219 -8.78 -15.68 -12.41
CA LEU A 219 -7.92 -16.72 -12.98
C LEU A 219 -6.99 -17.34 -11.94
N ARG A 220 -6.49 -16.55 -10.99
CA ARG A 220 -5.62 -17.03 -9.91
C ARG A 220 -6.27 -18.08 -9.02
N ILE A 221 -7.56 -17.92 -8.71
CA ILE A 221 -8.30 -18.85 -7.86
C ILE A 221 -9.00 -19.98 -8.65
N SER A 222 -8.81 -20.09 -9.96
CA SER A 222 -9.59 -20.98 -10.84
C SER A 222 -9.53 -22.45 -10.47
N TYR A 223 -8.43 -22.93 -9.87
CA TYR A 223 -8.29 -24.31 -9.41
C TYR A 223 -8.82 -24.52 -7.98
N ILE A 224 -8.96 -23.47 -7.19
CA ILE A 224 -9.37 -23.52 -5.78
C ILE A 224 -10.89 -23.32 -5.67
N ASP A 225 -11.43 -22.32 -6.36
CA ASP A 225 -12.86 -21.99 -6.44
C ASP A 225 -13.26 -21.69 -7.89
N PRO A 226 -13.49 -22.73 -8.72
CA PRO A 226 -13.86 -22.56 -10.12
C PRO A 226 -15.17 -21.80 -10.32
N ALA A 227 -16.12 -21.94 -9.40
CA ALA A 227 -17.43 -21.28 -9.49
C ALA A 227 -17.29 -19.77 -9.33
N ARG A 228 -16.57 -19.34 -8.30
CA ARG A 228 -16.27 -17.93 -8.07
C ARG A 228 -15.38 -17.35 -9.16
N ALA A 229 -14.34 -18.08 -9.56
CA ALA A 229 -13.46 -17.68 -10.65
C ALA A 229 -14.24 -17.37 -11.93
N LYS A 230 -15.19 -18.23 -12.29
CA LYS A 230 -16.07 -18.00 -13.45
C LYS A 230 -16.92 -16.75 -13.26
N SER A 231 -17.64 -16.64 -12.14
CA SER A 231 -18.53 -15.51 -11.86
C SER A 231 -17.79 -14.17 -11.87
N GLU A 232 -16.64 -14.08 -11.16
CA GLU A 232 -15.85 -12.86 -11.08
C GLU A 232 -15.20 -12.50 -12.42
N GLY A 233 -14.69 -13.50 -13.15
CA GLY A 233 -14.08 -13.31 -14.46
C GLY A 233 -15.06 -12.84 -15.52
N GLU A 234 -16.24 -13.47 -15.63
CA GLU A 234 -17.31 -13.08 -16.55
C GLU A 234 -17.83 -11.66 -16.25
N ALA A 235 -17.99 -11.33 -14.95
CA ALA A 235 -18.42 -9.99 -14.55
C ALA A 235 -17.35 -8.92 -14.86
N ALA A 236 -16.08 -9.23 -14.67
CA ALA A 236 -14.98 -8.33 -15.02
C ALA A 236 -14.92 -8.07 -16.53
N LEU A 237 -15.02 -9.10 -17.35
CA LEU A 237 -15.06 -8.98 -18.82
C LEU A 237 -16.26 -8.16 -19.30
N ALA A 238 -17.45 -8.42 -18.77
CA ALA A 238 -18.65 -7.66 -19.09
C ALA A 238 -18.55 -6.18 -18.67
N SER A 239 -17.80 -5.90 -17.62
CA SER A 239 -17.59 -4.55 -17.08
C SER A 239 -16.56 -3.73 -17.88
N GLY A 240 -15.71 -4.39 -18.68
CA GLY A 240 -14.68 -3.80 -19.53
C GLY A 240 -13.29 -3.85 -18.89
N VAL A 241 -12.41 -4.61 -19.51
CA VAL A 241 -10.99 -4.77 -19.11
C VAL A 241 -10.07 -4.00 -20.02
N MET A 242 -8.77 -3.95 -19.70
CA MET A 242 -7.72 -3.42 -20.57
C MET A 242 -7.62 -4.28 -21.85
N THR A 243 -7.56 -3.62 -23.02
CA THR A 243 -7.60 -4.30 -24.32
C THR A 243 -6.45 -3.92 -25.25
N SER A 244 -5.68 -2.89 -24.89
CA SER A 244 -4.54 -2.44 -25.70
C SER A 244 -3.39 -1.96 -24.80
N ASN A 245 -2.22 -1.74 -25.41
CA ASN A 245 -1.07 -1.15 -24.71
C ASN A 245 -1.30 0.31 -24.26
N ASP A 246 -2.29 0.99 -24.81
CA ASP A 246 -2.67 2.34 -24.36
C ASP A 246 -3.33 2.34 -22.98
N ASP A 247 -3.80 1.17 -22.54
CA ASP A 247 -4.39 0.96 -21.22
C ASP A 247 -3.34 0.56 -20.16
N ASN A 248 -2.07 0.38 -20.54
CA ASN A 248 -1.04 -0.11 -19.61
C ASN A 248 -0.92 0.77 -18.36
N ALA A 249 -0.98 0.11 -17.20
CA ALA A 249 -0.65 0.73 -15.91
C ALA A 249 0.87 0.73 -15.74
N TYR A 250 1.48 1.90 -15.86
CA TYR A 250 2.91 2.05 -15.64
C TYR A 250 3.22 3.41 -14.99
N MET A 251 4.32 3.47 -14.27
CA MET A 251 4.88 4.72 -13.78
C MET A 251 6.20 4.99 -14.48
N THR A 252 6.44 6.27 -14.83
CA THR A 252 7.67 6.66 -15.50
C THR A 252 8.78 6.86 -14.47
N ALA A 253 9.82 6.05 -14.56
CA ALA A 253 11.02 6.24 -13.76
C ALA A 253 11.84 7.44 -14.26
N SER A 254 12.60 8.09 -13.35
CA SER A 254 13.50 9.15 -13.72
C SER A 254 14.61 8.64 -14.67
N ALA A 255 14.89 9.38 -15.71
CA ALA A 255 16.00 9.09 -16.62
C ALA A 255 17.37 9.40 -16.01
N THR A 256 17.44 10.14 -14.91
CA THR A 256 18.69 10.62 -14.29
C THR A 256 19.36 9.57 -13.40
N GLY A 257 18.70 8.44 -13.14
CA GLY A 257 19.26 7.39 -12.28
C GLY A 257 19.38 7.81 -10.82
N ASP A 258 18.61 8.79 -10.38
CA ASP A 258 18.54 9.18 -8.98
C ASP A 258 18.05 8.01 -8.13
N TRP A 259 18.65 7.82 -6.98
CA TRP A 259 18.47 6.66 -6.10
C TRP A 259 17.00 6.34 -5.77
N GLY A 260 16.15 7.32 -5.62
CA GLY A 260 14.73 7.14 -5.27
C GLY A 260 13.79 7.10 -6.49
N TRP A 261 14.23 7.47 -7.69
CA TRP A 261 13.36 7.68 -8.85
C TRP A 261 13.85 7.02 -10.14
N GLY A 262 15.05 6.47 -10.14
CA GLY A 262 15.57 5.67 -11.26
C GLY A 262 14.84 4.34 -11.36
N HIS A 263 14.82 3.72 -12.55
CA HIS A 263 14.26 2.39 -12.69
C HIS A 263 15.02 1.40 -11.78
N PRO A 264 14.36 0.71 -10.84
CA PRO A 264 15.06 -0.08 -9.82
C PRO A 264 16.01 -1.12 -10.41
N LEU A 265 15.60 -1.85 -11.44
CA LEU A 265 16.45 -2.86 -12.10
C LEU A 265 17.71 -2.22 -12.71
N TYR A 266 17.60 -1.03 -13.30
CA TYR A 266 18.77 -0.29 -13.79
C TYR A 266 19.72 0.04 -12.65
N MET A 267 19.21 0.57 -11.56
CA MET A 267 20.02 0.90 -10.38
C MET A 267 20.71 -0.34 -9.80
N MET A 268 20.00 -1.47 -9.71
CA MET A 268 20.60 -2.73 -9.27
C MET A 268 21.69 -3.23 -10.22
N SER A 269 21.53 -3.03 -11.54
CA SER A 269 22.55 -3.42 -12.53
C SER A 269 23.87 -2.70 -12.36
N LEU A 270 23.87 -1.46 -11.83
CA LEU A 270 25.08 -0.71 -11.57
C LEU A 270 25.97 -1.34 -10.47
N TRP A 271 25.38 -2.16 -9.61
CA TRP A 271 26.12 -2.82 -8.52
C TRP A 271 26.74 -4.14 -8.94
N ASN A 272 26.42 -4.66 -10.13
CA ASN A 272 26.91 -5.94 -10.62
C ASN A 272 26.69 -7.12 -9.63
N GLY A 273 25.65 -7.02 -8.80
CA GLY A 273 25.34 -8.02 -7.77
C GLY A 273 24.57 -9.24 -8.31
N PHE A 274 24.10 -9.18 -9.56
CA PHE A 274 23.33 -10.24 -10.18
C PHE A 274 23.61 -10.35 -11.69
N CYS A 275 23.29 -11.51 -12.24
CA CYS A 275 23.33 -11.78 -13.68
C CYS A 275 22.10 -12.60 -14.09
N MET A 276 21.79 -12.65 -15.37
CA MET A 276 20.76 -13.53 -15.89
C MET A 276 21.14 -14.98 -15.58
N SER A 277 20.18 -15.75 -15.09
CA SER A 277 20.43 -17.15 -14.77
C SER A 277 20.55 -17.99 -16.04
N LYS A 278 21.25 -19.14 -15.93
CA LYS A 278 21.31 -20.12 -17.03
C LYS A 278 19.93 -20.70 -17.35
N THR A 279 19.04 -20.80 -16.36
CA THR A 279 17.66 -21.24 -16.57
C THR A 279 16.93 -20.29 -17.50
N MET A 280 17.04 -18.98 -17.25
CA MET A 280 16.39 -17.96 -18.07
C MET A 280 17.02 -17.82 -19.47
N GLU A 281 18.34 -18.03 -19.59
CA GLU A 281 19.02 -18.01 -20.88
C GLU A 281 18.55 -19.16 -21.83
N ASN A 282 18.06 -20.26 -21.27
CA ASN A 282 17.63 -21.43 -22.03
C ASN A 282 16.14 -21.44 -22.40
N ILE A 283 15.36 -20.39 -22.03
CA ILE A 283 13.96 -20.21 -22.38
C ILE A 283 13.83 -19.37 -23.66
#